data_bfa1bba4c9f62ff087e01f184628e05d
#
_entry.id   bfa1bba4c9f62ff087e01f184628e05d
#
_cell.length_a   1.000
_cell.length_b   1.000
_cell.length_c   1.000
_cell.angle_alpha   90.00
_cell.angle_beta   90.00
_cell.angle_gamma   90.00
#
_symmetry.space_group_name_H-M   'P 1'
#
loop_
_entity.id
_entity.type
_entity.pdbx_description
1 polymer ?
#
loop_
_entity_poly.entity_id
_entity_poly.type
_entity_poly.pdbx_seq_one_letter_code
_entity_poly.pdbx_strand_id
1 'polypeptide(L)'
;MLIRGRAFPAVICAAMLAGCGLSVPEIREFPNNGTPVSNDLLVQAIIISVHCELEDAVTRVINDDAATAHANGSFYVQFLRGWGAQVALTLALDEKSVVNPSGIYTPVSALSSVFSLNGALSATAEASRIEKVNYYYKVGELYLGRHRKCERDTNPPRDSLLIQSDLKLYEWLSAFVTGAASGVITSVGKQNVLSHQITFELSASGSLTPSWTLVRGSANQSTLLMGTRHRRHDLLITFGPLDDTQSGSFLVPIAEQTHISSQVISGVSGGLRNAAGP
;
A
#
# COMPACT_ATOMS: atom_id res chain seq x y z
N MET A 1 -48.29 11.99 28.20
CA MET A 1 -47.72 10.77 27.64
C MET A 1 -47.17 11.08 26.22
N LEU A 2 -46.07 11.85 26.12
CA LEU A 2 -45.54 12.40 24.83
C LEU A 2 -44.04 12.69 24.93
N ILE A 3 -43.20 11.67 25.22
CA ILE A 3 -41.72 11.81 25.27
C ILE A 3 -41.00 10.70 24.45
N ARG A 4 -41.73 9.85 23.73
CA ARG A 4 -41.09 8.69 23.01
C ARG A 4 -40.53 8.96 21.60
N GLY A 5 -40.73 10.16 21.03
CA GLY A 5 -40.35 10.45 19.65
C GLY A 5 -38.99 11.12 19.44
N ARG A 6 -38.28 11.56 20.47
CA ARG A 6 -37.07 12.40 20.34
C ARG A 6 -35.74 11.67 20.41
N ALA A 7 -35.73 10.40 20.82
CA ALA A 7 -34.47 9.61 20.93
C ALA A 7 -34.06 8.88 19.61
N PHE A 8 -34.99 8.72 18.69
CA PHE A 8 -34.76 7.94 17.45
C PHE A 8 -33.68 8.53 16.52
N PRO A 9 -33.64 9.86 16.26
CA PRO A 9 -32.59 10.41 15.39
C PRO A 9 -31.20 10.39 16.02
N ALA A 10 -31.08 10.51 17.34
CA ALA A 10 -29.79 10.47 18.03
C ALA A 10 -29.17 9.06 18.01
N VAL A 11 -29.96 8.01 18.07
CA VAL A 11 -29.50 6.61 18.01
C VAL A 11 -29.04 6.26 16.60
N ILE A 12 -29.72 6.77 15.57
CA ILE A 12 -29.29 6.55 14.16
C ILE A 12 -27.96 7.27 13.88
N CYS A 13 -27.77 8.50 14.35
CA CYS A 13 -26.50 9.21 14.24
C CYS A 13 -25.36 8.50 14.98
N ALA A 14 -25.62 7.96 16.18
CA ALA A 14 -24.62 7.20 16.95
C ALA A 14 -24.27 5.86 16.27
N ALA A 15 -25.22 5.19 15.64
CA ALA A 15 -24.98 3.94 14.92
C ALA A 15 -24.18 4.15 13.62
N MET A 16 -24.33 5.30 12.95
CA MET A 16 -23.52 5.64 11.76
C MET A 16 -22.07 6.02 12.10
N LEU A 17 -21.80 6.52 13.30
CA LEU A 17 -20.44 6.79 13.80
C LEU A 17 -19.66 5.53 14.14
N ALA A 18 -20.33 4.41 14.41
CA ALA A 18 -19.68 3.16 14.78
C ALA A 18 -18.99 2.43 13.60
N GLY A 19 -19.20 2.86 12.36
CA GLY A 19 -18.77 2.12 11.18
C GLY A 19 -17.38 2.48 10.63
N CYS A 20 -16.91 3.71 10.82
CA CYS A 20 -15.66 4.16 10.22
C CYS A 20 -14.79 4.86 11.26
N GLY A 21 -13.52 4.46 11.38
CA GLY A 21 -12.55 5.06 12.29
C GLY A 21 -12.61 4.58 13.75
N LEU A 22 -13.55 3.71 14.13
CA LEU A 22 -13.64 3.09 15.46
C LEU A 22 -13.24 1.62 15.47
N SER A 23 -13.00 1.03 14.31
CA SER A 23 -12.50 -0.34 14.16
C SER A 23 -11.20 -0.35 13.36
N VAL A 24 -10.37 -1.38 13.58
CA VAL A 24 -9.15 -1.57 12.81
C VAL A 24 -9.53 -1.84 11.35
N PRO A 25 -9.06 -1.01 10.40
CA PRO A 25 -9.46 -1.13 9.01
C PRO A 25 -8.89 -2.39 8.33
N GLU A 26 -9.59 -2.87 7.30
CA GLU A 26 -9.17 -4.03 6.51
C GLU A 26 -8.17 -3.63 5.41
N ILE A 27 -7.12 -4.43 5.19
CA ILE A 27 -6.02 -4.15 4.26
C ILE A 27 -6.45 -4.16 2.78
N ARG A 28 -7.54 -4.83 2.42
CA ARG A 28 -7.97 -4.96 1.01
C ARG A 28 -8.15 -3.61 0.30
N GLU A 29 -7.70 -3.52 -0.93
CA GLU A 29 -7.81 -2.31 -1.75
C GLU A 29 -9.21 -2.14 -2.36
N PHE A 30 -9.84 -3.23 -2.76
CA PHE A 30 -11.14 -3.22 -3.43
C PHE A 30 -12.21 -3.94 -2.61
N PRO A 31 -13.47 -3.49 -2.66
CA PRO A 31 -14.57 -4.23 -2.04
C PRO A 31 -14.72 -5.58 -2.76
N ASN A 32 -14.83 -6.65 -1.99
CA ASN A 32 -14.94 -7.99 -2.53
C ASN A 32 -16.36 -8.25 -3.07
N ASN A 33 -16.46 -8.79 -4.28
CA ASN A 33 -17.73 -9.15 -4.92
C ASN A 33 -18.24 -10.56 -4.54
N GLY A 34 -17.84 -11.08 -3.39
CA GLY A 34 -18.27 -12.43 -3.02
C GLY A 34 -17.87 -12.84 -1.61
N THR A 35 -16.88 -13.68 -1.48
CA THR A 35 -16.40 -14.19 -0.19
C THR A 35 -15.32 -13.28 0.39
N PRO A 36 -15.43 -12.83 1.63
CA PRO A 36 -14.37 -12.06 2.26
C PRO A 36 -13.13 -12.95 2.43
N VAL A 37 -12.07 -12.65 1.69
CA VAL A 37 -10.75 -13.23 1.93
C VAL A 37 -10.25 -12.63 3.23
N SER A 38 -9.78 -13.45 4.17
CA SER A 38 -9.19 -12.94 5.40
C SER A 38 -7.93 -12.11 5.08
N ASN A 39 -7.62 -11.11 5.91
CA ASN A 39 -6.42 -10.29 5.71
C ASN A 39 -5.15 -11.13 5.60
N ASP A 40 -5.05 -12.21 6.38
CA ASP A 40 -3.90 -13.12 6.38
C ASP A 40 -3.73 -13.83 5.04
N LEU A 41 -4.82 -14.29 4.43
CA LEU A 41 -4.79 -14.91 3.10
C LEU A 41 -4.42 -13.90 2.01
N LEU A 42 -4.84 -12.63 2.15
CA LEU A 42 -4.46 -11.57 1.22
C LEU A 42 -2.96 -11.27 1.30
N VAL A 43 -2.40 -11.12 2.51
CA VAL A 43 -0.96 -10.93 2.71
C VAL A 43 -0.16 -12.10 2.15
N GLN A 44 -0.62 -13.32 2.41
CA GLN A 44 0.00 -14.53 1.87
C GLN A 44 -0.01 -14.55 0.32
N ALA A 45 -1.14 -14.20 -0.29
CA ALA A 45 -1.27 -14.12 -1.75
C ALA A 45 -0.35 -13.05 -2.35
N ILE A 46 -0.18 -11.90 -1.68
CA ILE A 46 0.76 -10.85 -2.10
C ILE A 46 2.20 -11.40 -2.05
N ILE A 47 2.59 -12.05 -0.95
CA ILE A 47 3.94 -12.63 -0.80
C ILE A 47 4.22 -13.66 -1.89
N ILE A 48 3.27 -14.57 -2.17
CA ILE A 48 3.39 -15.57 -3.23
C ILE A 48 3.52 -14.91 -4.61
N SER A 49 2.69 -13.88 -4.89
CA SER A 49 2.75 -13.16 -6.16
C SER A 49 4.11 -12.50 -6.39
N VAL A 50 4.62 -11.78 -5.38
CA VAL A 50 5.94 -11.14 -5.43
C VAL A 50 7.06 -12.18 -5.58
N HIS A 51 6.97 -13.30 -4.83
CA HIS A 51 7.92 -14.40 -4.94
C HIS A 51 7.98 -14.96 -6.36
N CYS A 52 6.83 -15.28 -6.95
CA CYS A 52 6.77 -15.80 -8.31
C CYS A 52 7.31 -14.81 -9.34
N GLU A 53 7.09 -13.52 -9.16
CA GLU A 53 7.62 -12.53 -10.10
C GLU A 53 9.13 -12.36 -9.97
N LEU A 54 9.68 -12.47 -8.75
CA LEU A 54 11.11 -12.52 -8.50
C LEU A 54 11.76 -13.76 -9.15
N GLU A 55 11.16 -14.95 -8.97
CA GLU A 55 11.65 -16.18 -9.60
C GLU A 55 11.62 -16.08 -11.14
N ASP A 56 10.52 -15.58 -11.70
CA ASP A 56 10.38 -15.39 -13.14
C ASP A 56 11.42 -14.39 -13.68
N ALA A 57 11.62 -13.25 -13.00
CA ALA A 57 12.57 -12.22 -13.39
C ALA A 57 14.02 -12.73 -13.36
N VAL A 58 14.42 -13.35 -12.24
CA VAL A 58 15.77 -13.92 -12.07
C VAL A 58 16.02 -15.03 -13.09
N THR A 59 15.06 -15.92 -13.26
CA THR A 59 15.18 -17.06 -14.20
C THR A 59 15.32 -16.57 -15.65
N ARG A 60 14.53 -15.58 -16.06
CA ARG A 60 14.61 -15.01 -17.42
C ARG A 60 15.94 -14.33 -17.65
N VAL A 61 16.39 -13.46 -16.75
CA VAL A 61 17.65 -12.73 -16.87
C VAL A 61 18.84 -13.68 -16.99
N ILE A 62 18.89 -14.75 -16.16
CA ILE A 62 19.95 -15.74 -16.23
C ILE A 62 19.90 -16.56 -17.54
N ASN A 63 18.72 -16.91 -18.01
CA ASN A 63 18.56 -17.64 -19.27
C ASN A 63 18.89 -16.80 -20.49
N ASP A 64 18.53 -15.51 -20.50
CA ASP A 64 18.82 -14.59 -21.59
C ASP A 64 20.33 -14.32 -21.69
N ASP A 65 21.03 -14.17 -20.55
CA ASP A 65 22.49 -14.06 -20.54
C ASP A 65 23.14 -15.34 -21.06
N ALA A 66 22.66 -16.51 -20.64
CA ALA A 66 23.17 -17.79 -21.14
C ALA A 66 22.97 -17.94 -22.67
N ALA A 67 21.83 -17.51 -23.20
CA ALA A 67 21.56 -17.50 -24.63
C ALA A 67 22.52 -16.56 -25.39
N THR A 68 22.75 -15.36 -24.83
CA THR A 68 23.68 -14.36 -25.39
C THR A 68 25.12 -14.84 -25.30
N ALA A 69 25.51 -15.49 -24.20
CA ALA A 69 26.86 -16.02 -24.02
C ALA A 69 27.20 -17.14 -25.01
N HIS A 70 26.24 -17.94 -25.45
CA HIS A 70 26.43 -18.90 -26.55
C HIS A 70 26.82 -18.24 -27.86
N ALA A 71 26.35 -17.00 -28.09
CA ALA A 71 26.70 -16.24 -29.29
C ALA A 71 28.02 -15.46 -29.15
N ASN A 72 28.31 -14.89 -27.97
CA ASN A 72 29.39 -13.92 -27.74
C ASN A 72 30.54 -14.49 -26.88
N GLY A 73 30.43 -15.69 -26.34
CA GLY A 73 31.45 -16.35 -25.53
C GLY A 73 31.65 -15.82 -24.10
N SER A 74 30.81 -14.90 -23.61
CA SER A 74 30.96 -14.27 -22.30
C SER A 74 29.67 -14.29 -21.52
N PHE A 75 29.76 -14.71 -20.23
CA PHE A 75 28.66 -14.67 -19.27
C PHE A 75 28.79 -13.43 -18.37
N TYR A 76 27.74 -12.63 -18.26
CA TYR A 76 27.74 -11.40 -17.49
C TYR A 76 26.97 -11.50 -16.15
N VAL A 77 26.10 -12.49 -15.98
CA VAL A 77 25.15 -12.59 -14.86
C VAL A 77 25.54 -13.63 -13.81
N GLN A 78 26.68 -14.30 -13.96
CA GLN A 78 27.08 -15.37 -13.02
C GLN A 78 27.21 -14.87 -11.58
N PHE A 79 27.60 -13.61 -11.38
CA PHE A 79 27.70 -12.98 -10.06
C PHE A 79 26.36 -12.97 -9.32
N LEU A 80 25.25 -12.85 -10.05
CA LEU A 80 23.91 -12.76 -9.45
C LEU A 80 23.54 -14.00 -8.64
N ARG A 81 24.07 -15.16 -8.99
CA ARG A 81 23.84 -16.42 -8.26
C ARG A 81 24.43 -16.39 -6.84
N GLY A 82 25.46 -15.60 -6.60
CA GLY A 82 26.05 -15.37 -5.28
C GLY A 82 25.41 -14.19 -4.52
N TRP A 83 24.29 -13.68 -5.01
CA TRP A 83 23.58 -12.56 -4.40
C TRP A 83 22.35 -13.03 -3.64
N GLY A 84 21.85 -12.14 -2.78
CA GLY A 84 20.57 -12.26 -2.10
C GLY A 84 19.61 -11.16 -2.52
N ALA A 85 18.35 -11.39 -2.28
CA ALA A 85 17.26 -10.43 -2.45
C ALA A 85 16.54 -10.26 -1.11
N GLN A 86 16.59 -9.07 -0.56
CA GLN A 86 15.81 -8.69 0.63
C GLN A 86 14.57 -7.93 0.18
N VAL A 87 13.42 -8.34 0.71
CA VAL A 87 12.13 -7.78 0.34
C VAL A 87 11.47 -7.21 1.58
N ALA A 88 11.01 -5.97 1.49
CA ALA A 88 10.19 -5.32 2.48
C ALA A 88 8.84 -4.95 1.87
N LEU A 89 7.79 -5.51 2.43
CA LEU A 89 6.41 -5.20 2.11
C LEU A 89 5.82 -4.35 3.22
N THR A 90 5.26 -3.19 2.89
CA THR A 90 4.54 -2.32 3.81
C THR A 90 3.13 -2.09 3.27
N LEU A 91 2.13 -2.48 4.05
CA LEU A 91 0.72 -2.29 3.75
C LEU A 91 0.17 -1.28 4.75
N ALA A 92 -0.10 -0.05 4.31
CA ALA A 92 -0.63 1.03 5.12
C ALA A 92 -2.04 1.38 4.68
N LEU A 93 -2.89 1.63 5.66
CA LEU A 93 -4.29 1.97 5.47
C LEU A 93 -4.72 2.99 6.51
N ASP A 94 -5.30 4.10 6.04
CA ASP A 94 -5.85 5.17 6.87
C ASP A 94 -7.32 5.38 6.50
N GLU A 95 -8.18 5.39 7.51
CA GLU A 95 -9.61 5.67 7.37
C GLU A 95 -9.99 6.84 8.27
N LYS A 96 -10.69 7.82 7.72
CA LYS A 96 -11.17 8.98 8.44
C LYS A 96 -12.63 9.23 8.15
N SER A 97 -13.39 9.46 9.20
CA SER A 97 -14.81 9.84 9.13
C SER A 97 -15.02 11.14 9.88
N VAL A 98 -15.77 12.03 9.28
CA VAL A 98 -16.12 13.33 9.86
C VAL A 98 -17.62 13.48 9.81
N VAL A 99 -18.22 13.88 10.93
CA VAL A 99 -19.65 14.17 11.07
C VAL A 99 -19.82 15.61 11.56
N ASN A 100 -20.50 16.43 10.76
CA ASN A 100 -20.68 17.86 11.03
C ASN A 100 -22.19 18.23 11.03
N PRO A 101 -22.97 17.86 12.06
CA PRO A 101 -24.33 18.32 12.16
C PRO A 101 -24.37 19.85 12.41
N SER A 102 -25.19 20.55 11.65
CA SER A 102 -25.41 21.99 11.80
C SER A 102 -26.90 22.34 11.74
N GLY A 103 -27.30 23.38 12.41
CA GLY A 103 -28.67 23.84 12.38
C GLY A 103 -28.79 25.33 12.66
N ILE A 104 -29.78 25.96 12.04
CA ILE A 104 -30.16 27.35 12.24
C ILE A 104 -31.62 27.36 12.70
N TYR A 105 -31.88 28.06 13.79
CA TYR A 105 -33.22 28.29 14.28
C TYR A 105 -33.51 29.79 14.32
N THR A 106 -34.58 30.23 13.63
CA THR A 106 -35.02 31.61 13.57
C THR A 106 -36.45 31.67 14.13
N PRO A 107 -36.62 32.02 15.42
CA PRO A 107 -37.95 32.18 16.02
C PRO A 107 -38.68 33.39 15.42
N VAL A 108 -39.98 33.49 15.67
CA VAL A 108 -40.73 34.65 15.32
C VAL A 108 -40.21 35.84 16.15
N SER A 109 -39.62 36.81 15.48
CA SER A 109 -39.05 38.00 16.11
C SER A 109 -40.07 39.14 16.11
N ALA A 110 -39.96 40.05 17.10
CA ALA A 110 -40.73 41.30 17.11
C ALA A 110 -40.31 42.15 15.88
N LEU A 111 -41.19 43.06 15.42
CA LEU A 111 -41.03 43.88 14.20
C LEU A 111 -39.73 44.71 14.17
N SER A 112 -39.03 44.85 15.28
CA SER A 112 -37.83 45.68 15.41
C SER A 112 -36.49 44.90 15.53
N SER A 113 -36.54 43.57 15.61
CA SER A 113 -35.32 42.75 15.76
C SER A 113 -35.47 41.36 15.15
N VAL A 114 -34.42 40.85 14.48
CA VAL A 114 -34.32 39.47 13.99
C VAL A 114 -33.30 38.73 14.84
N PHE A 115 -33.75 37.66 15.51
CA PHE A 115 -32.89 36.79 16.25
C PHE A 115 -32.71 35.44 15.48
N SER A 116 -31.47 34.98 15.31
CA SER A 116 -31.18 33.68 14.78
C SER A 116 -30.17 32.98 15.68
N LEU A 117 -30.40 31.69 16.00
CA LEU A 117 -29.49 30.83 16.73
C LEU A 117 -28.89 29.83 15.77
N ASN A 118 -27.56 29.84 15.63
CA ASN A 118 -26.81 28.91 14.83
C ASN A 118 -26.06 27.94 15.75
N GLY A 119 -26.16 26.65 15.47
CA GLY A 119 -25.42 25.61 16.19
C GLY A 119 -24.75 24.66 15.19
N ALA A 120 -23.50 24.32 15.44
CA ALA A 120 -22.76 23.32 14.69
C ALA A 120 -21.91 22.48 15.65
N LEU A 121 -21.79 21.20 15.34
CA LEU A 121 -20.90 20.27 16.01
C LEU A 121 -20.00 19.60 14.97
N SER A 122 -18.80 19.19 15.36
CA SER A 122 -17.92 18.41 14.53
C SER A 122 -17.36 17.26 15.34
N ALA A 123 -17.45 16.05 14.80
CA ALA A 123 -16.82 14.86 15.36
C ALA A 123 -16.02 14.18 14.27
N THR A 124 -14.76 13.84 14.59
CA THR A 124 -13.84 13.15 13.69
C THR A 124 -13.40 11.87 14.36
N ALA A 125 -13.44 10.76 13.61
CA ALA A 125 -12.87 9.49 13.98
C ALA A 125 -11.85 9.09 12.91
N GLU A 126 -10.67 8.64 13.33
CA GLU A 126 -9.58 8.23 12.44
C GLU A 126 -8.97 6.95 12.96
N ALA A 127 -8.73 5.99 12.06
CA ALA A 127 -8.05 4.74 12.35
C ALA A 127 -7.03 4.45 11.28
N SER A 128 -5.83 4.04 11.70
CA SER A 128 -4.76 3.61 10.80
C SER A 128 -4.30 2.20 11.14
N ARG A 129 -3.86 1.47 10.10
CA ARG A 129 -3.24 0.16 10.21
C ARG A 129 -2.02 0.11 9.31
N ILE A 130 -0.89 -0.34 9.85
CA ILE A 130 0.34 -0.53 9.08
C ILE A 130 0.86 -1.93 9.38
N GLU A 131 0.98 -2.74 8.34
CA GLU A 131 1.62 -4.05 8.42
C GLU A 131 2.93 -4.03 7.64
N LYS A 132 3.97 -4.60 8.24
CA LYS A 132 5.30 -4.70 7.63
C LYS A 132 5.76 -6.14 7.68
N VAL A 133 6.14 -6.67 6.52
CA VAL A 133 6.69 -8.01 6.36
C VAL A 133 8.03 -7.90 5.66
N ASN A 134 9.08 -8.40 6.30
CA ASN A 134 10.42 -8.47 5.73
C ASN A 134 10.81 -9.93 5.54
N TYR A 135 11.31 -10.26 4.38
CA TYR A 135 11.75 -11.62 4.06
C TYR A 135 12.94 -11.57 3.08
N TYR A 136 13.59 -12.71 2.95
CA TYR A 136 14.87 -12.80 2.27
C TYR A 136 14.91 -14.04 1.38
N TYR A 137 15.58 -13.92 0.21
CA TYR A 137 15.83 -15.01 -0.71
C TYR A 137 17.28 -15.03 -1.15
N LYS A 138 17.83 -16.22 -1.34
CA LYS A 138 19.06 -16.40 -2.12
C LYS A 138 18.70 -16.44 -3.60
N VAL A 139 19.37 -15.65 -4.42
CA VAL A 139 19.10 -15.60 -5.85
C VAL A 139 19.35 -16.96 -6.52
N GLY A 140 20.35 -17.72 -6.03
CA GLY A 140 20.59 -19.07 -6.51
C GLY A 140 19.44 -20.05 -6.24
N GLU A 141 18.65 -19.84 -5.20
CA GLU A 141 17.45 -20.64 -4.88
C GLU A 141 16.23 -20.20 -5.69
N LEU A 142 16.15 -18.92 -6.08
CA LEU A 142 15.11 -18.37 -6.94
C LEU A 142 15.23 -18.84 -8.41
N TYR A 143 16.41 -19.32 -8.83
CA TYR A 143 16.59 -19.76 -10.20
C TYR A 143 15.90 -21.11 -10.47
N LEU A 144 14.83 -21.10 -11.23
CA LEU A 144 14.01 -22.27 -11.54
C LEU A 144 14.52 -23.13 -12.72
N GLY A 145 15.51 -22.63 -13.46
CA GLY A 145 15.95 -23.25 -14.70
C GLY A 145 15.01 -22.98 -15.89
N ARG A 146 15.35 -23.54 -17.07
CA ARG A 146 14.69 -23.16 -18.33
C ARG A 146 13.24 -23.58 -18.48
N HIS A 147 12.80 -24.57 -17.73
CA HIS A 147 11.52 -25.26 -17.96
C HIS A 147 10.56 -25.19 -16.78
N ARG A 148 10.97 -24.58 -15.69
CA ARG A 148 10.09 -24.43 -14.49
C ARG A 148 9.48 -23.03 -14.48
N LYS A 149 8.25 -22.97 -14.00
CA LYS A 149 7.54 -21.73 -13.68
C LYS A 149 7.07 -21.82 -12.26
N CYS A 150 7.00 -20.69 -11.58
CA CYS A 150 6.37 -20.60 -10.28
C CYS A 150 4.90 -21.00 -10.37
N GLU A 151 4.45 -21.87 -9.46
CA GLU A 151 3.03 -22.20 -9.36
C GLU A 151 2.27 -21.04 -8.70
N ARG A 152 1.69 -20.22 -9.54
CA ARG A 152 0.75 -19.18 -9.09
C ARG A 152 -0.61 -19.80 -8.88
N ASP A 153 -1.34 -19.29 -7.90
CA ASP A 153 -2.76 -19.62 -7.76
C ASP A 153 -3.48 -19.32 -9.09
N THR A 154 -4.30 -20.26 -9.55
CA THR A 154 -5.09 -20.11 -10.78
C THR A 154 -6.19 -19.06 -10.64
N ASN A 155 -6.59 -18.72 -9.43
CA ASN A 155 -7.57 -17.69 -9.12
C ASN A 155 -7.14 -16.84 -7.91
N PRO A 156 -6.07 -16.03 -8.07
CA PRO A 156 -5.58 -15.23 -6.95
C PRO A 156 -6.62 -14.18 -6.52
N PRO A 157 -6.63 -13.77 -5.24
CA PRO A 157 -7.44 -12.67 -4.79
C PRO A 157 -7.15 -11.41 -5.62
N ARG A 158 -8.21 -10.75 -6.12
CA ARG A 158 -8.10 -9.51 -6.90
C ARG A 158 -8.18 -8.26 -6.03
N ASP A 159 -7.76 -8.37 -4.79
CA ASP A 159 -7.96 -7.35 -3.76
C ASP A 159 -6.72 -6.48 -3.54
N SER A 160 -5.64 -6.68 -4.32
CA SER A 160 -4.43 -5.87 -4.27
C SER A 160 -3.79 -5.66 -5.65
N LEU A 161 -3.34 -4.44 -5.91
CA LEU A 161 -2.58 -4.09 -7.11
C LEU A 161 -1.21 -4.78 -7.16
N LEU A 162 -0.62 -5.15 -6.02
CA LEU A 162 0.60 -5.95 -5.98
C LEU A 162 0.41 -7.37 -6.54
N ILE A 163 -0.82 -7.88 -6.58
CA ILE A 163 -1.14 -9.19 -7.18
C ILE A 163 -1.50 -9.03 -8.66
N GLN A 164 -2.18 -7.93 -9.01
CA GLN A 164 -2.75 -7.74 -10.35
C GLN A 164 -1.81 -7.08 -11.34
N SER A 165 -0.82 -6.33 -10.85
CA SER A 165 0.09 -5.55 -11.69
C SER A 165 1.37 -6.33 -12.00
N ASP A 166 1.96 -6.05 -13.15
CA ASP A 166 3.32 -6.42 -13.50
C ASP A 166 4.30 -5.46 -12.79
N LEU A 167 5.10 -5.97 -11.87
CA LEU A 167 6.03 -5.18 -11.05
C LEU A 167 7.29 -4.75 -11.81
N LYS A 168 7.44 -5.15 -13.09
CA LYS A 168 8.55 -4.77 -13.97
C LYS A 168 9.94 -5.20 -13.47
N LEU A 169 9.99 -6.28 -12.68
CA LEU A 169 11.23 -6.76 -12.08
C LEU A 169 12.21 -7.28 -13.13
N TYR A 170 11.71 -7.95 -14.17
CA TYR A 170 12.56 -8.43 -15.25
C TYR A 170 13.21 -7.28 -16.02
N GLU A 171 12.44 -6.28 -16.44
CA GLU A 171 12.93 -5.13 -17.19
C GLU A 171 13.98 -4.35 -16.40
N TRP A 172 13.72 -4.13 -15.11
CA TRP A 172 14.64 -3.46 -14.21
C TRP A 172 15.96 -4.23 -14.04
N LEU A 173 15.89 -5.53 -13.75
CA LEU A 173 17.06 -6.37 -13.55
C LEU A 173 17.85 -6.56 -14.83
N SER A 174 17.16 -6.73 -15.96
CA SER A 174 17.76 -6.85 -17.30
C SER A 174 18.49 -5.56 -17.71
N ALA A 175 17.96 -4.39 -17.42
CA ALA A 175 18.62 -3.11 -17.70
C ALA A 175 19.96 -2.99 -16.97
N PHE A 176 20.01 -3.42 -15.71
CA PHE A 176 21.28 -3.45 -14.95
C PHE A 176 22.30 -4.40 -15.55
N VAL A 177 21.87 -5.61 -15.90
CA VAL A 177 22.76 -6.62 -16.53
C VAL A 177 23.28 -6.12 -17.85
N THR A 178 22.44 -5.52 -18.68
CA THR A 178 22.85 -4.91 -19.97
C THR A 178 23.88 -3.81 -19.74
N GLY A 179 23.69 -2.96 -18.73
CA GLY A 179 24.66 -1.94 -18.33
C GLY A 179 26.02 -2.52 -17.90
N ALA A 180 26.01 -3.64 -17.19
CA ALA A 180 27.22 -4.35 -16.80
C ALA A 180 27.91 -5.01 -18.00
N ALA A 181 27.15 -5.63 -18.90
CA ALA A 181 27.65 -6.28 -20.12
C ALA A 181 28.26 -5.28 -21.12
N SER A 182 27.68 -4.07 -21.19
CA SER A 182 28.20 -3.00 -22.06
C SER A 182 29.45 -2.28 -21.52
N GLY A 183 29.89 -2.62 -20.29
CA GLY A 183 31.02 -1.98 -19.63
C GLY A 183 30.75 -0.56 -19.10
N VAL A 184 29.50 -0.11 -19.17
CA VAL A 184 29.07 1.17 -18.58
C VAL A 184 29.14 1.11 -17.06
N ILE A 185 28.85 -0.07 -16.48
CA ILE A 185 29.03 -0.35 -15.05
C ILE A 185 30.35 -1.08 -14.90
N THR A 186 31.35 -0.41 -14.34
CA THR A 186 32.76 -0.84 -14.35
C THR A 186 33.10 -1.96 -13.37
N SER A 187 32.23 -2.31 -12.44
CA SER A 187 32.54 -3.37 -11.45
C SER A 187 31.28 -3.90 -10.81
N VAL A 188 31.08 -5.21 -10.94
CA VAL A 188 30.07 -5.92 -10.15
C VAL A 188 30.78 -6.50 -8.92
N GLY A 189 31.12 -5.61 -7.98
CA GLY A 189 31.82 -5.98 -6.75
C GLY A 189 30.89 -6.08 -5.54
N LYS A 190 31.47 -6.39 -4.37
CA LYS A 190 30.76 -6.48 -3.07
C LYS A 190 30.11 -5.16 -2.62
N GLN A 191 30.34 -4.06 -3.31
CA GLN A 191 29.74 -2.75 -3.03
C GLN A 191 28.54 -2.42 -3.90
N ASN A 192 28.23 -3.24 -4.90
CA ASN A 192 27.12 -2.98 -5.78
C ASN A 192 25.82 -3.47 -5.13
N VAL A 193 24.86 -2.59 -5.07
CA VAL A 193 23.54 -2.82 -4.50
C VAL A 193 22.50 -2.32 -5.47
N LEU A 194 21.49 -3.12 -5.73
CA LEU A 194 20.36 -2.75 -6.56
C LEU A 194 19.13 -2.62 -5.69
N SER A 195 18.44 -1.50 -5.77
CA SER A 195 17.21 -1.29 -5.02
C SER A 195 16.09 -0.87 -5.98
N HIS A 196 14.95 -1.52 -5.85
CA HIS A 196 13.73 -1.24 -6.62
C HIS A 196 12.57 -1.05 -5.66
N GLN A 197 11.88 0.08 -5.80
CA GLN A 197 10.71 0.39 -4.98
C GLN A 197 9.51 0.63 -5.86
N ILE A 198 8.40 0.02 -5.48
CA ILE A 198 7.10 0.14 -6.13
C ILE A 198 6.10 0.57 -5.06
N THR A 199 5.34 1.60 -5.37
CA THR A 199 4.28 2.09 -4.47
C THR A 199 2.97 2.16 -5.24
N PHE A 200 1.95 1.48 -4.72
CA PHE A 200 0.57 1.67 -5.16
C PHE A 200 -0.17 2.47 -4.09
N GLU A 201 -0.86 3.50 -4.54
CA GLU A 201 -1.60 4.41 -3.66
C GLU A 201 -3.01 4.60 -4.21
N LEU A 202 -4.01 4.32 -3.37
CA LEU A 202 -5.41 4.45 -3.71
C LEU A 202 -6.13 5.27 -2.66
N SER A 203 -6.73 6.38 -3.08
CA SER A 203 -7.53 7.25 -2.24
C SER A 203 -8.98 7.22 -2.70
N ALA A 204 -9.89 7.05 -1.76
CA ALA A 204 -11.32 7.15 -1.98
C ALA A 204 -11.93 8.11 -0.97
N SER A 205 -12.80 9.00 -1.43
CA SER A 205 -13.54 9.92 -0.56
C SER A 205 -15.00 9.97 -0.96
N GLY A 206 -15.86 10.19 0.01
CA GLY A 206 -17.28 10.37 -0.20
C GLY A 206 -17.85 11.36 0.81
N SER A 207 -18.85 12.14 0.38
CA SER A 207 -19.54 13.07 1.26
C SER A 207 -21.05 13.04 1.04
N LEU A 208 -21.79 13.27 2.12
CA LEU A 208 -23.23 13.39 2.10
C LEU A 208 -23.62 14.76 2.68
N THR A 209 -24.41 15.50 1.92
CA THR A 209 -24.88 16.84 2.28
C THR A 209 -26.41 16.92 2.19
N PRO A 210 -27.16 16.20 3.06
CA PRO A 210 -28.59 16.35 3.11
C PRO A 210 -28.94 17.73 3.70
N SER A 211 -29.87 18.44 3.11
CA SER A 211 -30.34 19.73 3.61
C SER A 211 -31.84 19.69 3.86
N TRP A 212 -32.26 20.26 4.98
CA TRP A 212 -33.67 20.42 5.32
C TRP A 212 -33.95 21.88 5.63
N THR A 213 -34.93 22.43 4.95
CA THR A 213 -35.42 23.80 5.19
C THR A 213 -36.82 23.70 5.78
N LEU A 214 -36.99 24.21 6.98
CA LEU A 214 -38.26 24.32 7.70
C LEU A 214 -38.70 25.77 7.72
N VAL A 215 -39.98 26.04 8.02
CA VAL A 215 -40.56 27.38 8.07
C VAL A 215 -39.81 28.33 9.03
N ARG A 216 -39.20 27.76 10.10
CA ARG A 216 -38.51 28.53 11.15
C ARG A 216 -37.12 28.03 11.45
N GLY A 217 -36.49 27.35 10.50
CA GLY A 217 -35.14 26.81 10.71
C GLY A 217 -34.65 26.01 9.53
N SER A 218 -33.37 25.74 9.53
CA SER A 218 -32.73 24.84 8.57
C SER A 218 -31.77 23.92 9.30
N ALA A 219 -31.56 22.75 8.76
CA ALA A 219 -30.59 21.79 9.26
C ALA A 219 -29.67 21.33 8.13
N ASN A 220 -28.40 21.14 8.45
CA ASN A 220 -27.35 20.60 7.57
C ASN A 220 -27.23 21.36 6.23
N GLN A 221 -26.89 22.64 6.29
CA GLN A 221 -26.58 23.43 5.09
C GLN A 221 -25.14 23.24 4.60
N SER A 222 -24.36 22.39 5.28
CA SER A 222 -23.01 22.00 4.93
C SER A 222 -22.88 20.46 4.87
N THR A 223 -21.72 19.95 4.53
CA THR A 223 -21.43 18.50 4.51
C THR A 223 -21.69 17.90 5.89
N LEU A 224 -22.73 17.06 6.01
CA LEU A 224 -23.07 16.38 7.25
C LEU A 224 -22.11 15.24 7.57
N LEU A 225 -21.80 14.44 6.55
CA LEU A 225 -20.95 13.26 6.68
C LEU A 225 -19.88 13.28 5.57
N MET A 226 -18.63 13.06 5.94
CA MET A 226 -17.52 12.87 5.02
C MET A 226 -16.72 11.65 5.47
N GLY A 227 -16.36 10.79 4.51
CA GLY A 227 -15.47 9.65 4.72
C GLY A 227 -14.32 9.70 3.74
N THR A 228 -13.12 9.42 4.21
CA THR A 228 -11.94 9.22 3.36
C THR A 228 -11.27 7.91 3.74
N ARG A 229 -10.77 7.21 2.73
CA ARG A 229 -10.01 5.98 2.89
C ARG A 229 -8.79 6.07 1.98
N HIS A 230 -7.62 6.00 2.58
CA HIS A 230 -6.34 6.06 1.91
C HIS A 230 -5.59 4.76 2.14
N ARG A 231 -5.08 4.17 1.08
CA ARG A 231 -4.33 2.91 1.09
C ARG A 231 -3.04 3.08 0.35
N ARG A 232 -1.98 2.57 0.94
CA ARG A 232 -0.65 2.59 0.35
C ARG A 232 0.04 1.26 0.56
N HIS A 233 0.38 0.62 -0.54
CA HIS A 233 1.15 -0.61 -0.56
C HIS A 233 2.52 -0.32 -1.14
N ASP A 234 3.55 -0.47 -0.34
CA ASP A 234 4.95 -0.29 -0.72
C ASP A 234 5.65 -1.63 -0.78
N LEU A 235 6.34 -1.90 -1.86
CA LEU A 235 7.23 -3.02 -2.05
C LEU A 235 8.63 -2.49 -2.33
N LEU A 236 9.59 -2.82 -1.48
CA LEU A 236 11.00 -2.52 -1.66
C LEU A 236 11.78 -3.82 -1.79
N ILE A 237 12.53 -3.95 -2.88
CA ILE A 237 13.38 -5.10 -3.15
C ILE A 237 14.82 -4.60 -3.28
N THR A 238 15.72 -5.20 -2.52
CA THR A 238 17.14 -4.88 -2.54
C THR A 238 17.96 -6.13 -2.85
N PHE A 239 18.66 -6.13 -3.98
CA PHE A 239 19.62 -7.16 -4.34
C PHE A 239 21.02 -6.72 -3.96
N GLY A 240 21.78 -7.63 -3.40
CA GLY A 240 23.19 -7.40 -3.06
C GLY A 240 23.95 -8.70 -2.87
N PRO A 241 25.30 -8.64 -2.84
CA PRO A 241 26.14 -9.79 -2.54
C PRO A 241 25.83 -10.39 -1.18
N LEU A 242 25.99 -11.69 -1.06
CA LEU A 242 25.91 -12.41 0.21
C LEU A 242 27.17 -12.18 1.03
N ASP A 243 27.01 -12.14 2.34
CA ASP A 243 28.13 -12.15 3.28
C ASP A 243 28.51 -13.60 3.59
N ASP A 244 29.59 -14.06 3.00
CA ASP A 244 30.13 -15.41 3.19
C ASP A 244 30.74 -15.63 4.58
N THR A 245 30.89 -14.58 5.38
CA THR A 245 31.54 -14.64 6.71
C THR A 245 30.56 -14.92 7.84
N GLN A 246 29.26 -14.74 7.60
CA GLN A 246 28.22 -15.00 8.60
C GLN A 246 27.53 -16.34 8.34
N SER A 247 27.36 -17.12 9.41
CA SER A 247 26.54 -18.35 9.37
C SER A 247 25.07 -17.99 9.30
N GLY A 248 24.58 -17.78 8.09
CA GLY A 248 23.23 -17.35 7.77
C GLY A 248 23.24 -16.67 6.41
N SER A 249 22.08 -16.50 5.83
CA SER A 249 21.99 -15.88 4.50
C SER A 249 21.71 -14.40 4.67
N PHE A 250 22.76 -13.61 4.90
CA PHE A 250 22.66 -12.16 5.03
C PHE A 250 23.30 -11.46 3.85
N LEU A 251 22.78 -10.29 3.52
CA LEU A 251 23.43 -9.38 2.58
C LEU A 251 24.69 -8.78 3.23
N VAL A 252 25.64 -8.38 2.42
CA VAL A 252 26.76 -7.57 2.92
C VAL A 252 26.25 -6.29 3.60
N PRO A 253 26.95 -5.74 4.62
CA PRO A 253 26.46 -4.63 5.42
C PRO A 253 25.99 -3.42 4.62
N ILE A 254 26.64 -3.10 3.51
CA ILE A 254 26.25 -1.98 2.65
C ILE A 254 24.89 -2.21 1.99
N ALA A 255 24.56 -3.44 1.62
CA ALA A 255 23.27 -3.78 1.01
C ALA A 255 22.14 -3.75 2.05
N GLU A 256 22.39 -4.26 3.26
CA GLU A 256 21.47 -4.11 4.40
C GLU A 256 21.22 -2.65 4.75
N GLN A 257 22.27 -1.85 4.84
CA GLN A 257 22.16 -0.42 5.14
C GLN A 257 21.37 0.32 4.07
N THR A 258 21.61 0.00 2.79
CA THR A 258 20.83 0.56 1.67
C THR A 258 19.37 0.19 1.77
N HIS A 259 19.05 -1.06 2.11
CA HIS A 259 17.68 -1.52 2.30
C HIS A 259 16.98 -0.77 3.44
N ILE A 260 17.62 -0.70 4.61
CA ILE A 260 17.09 0.01 5.79
C ILE A 260 16.90 1.50 5.49
N SER A 261 17.88 2.15 4.86
CA SER A 261 17.80 3.56 4.51
C SER A 261 16.66 3.84 3.55
N SER A 262 16.45 2.98 2.55
CA SER A 262 15.34 3.07 1.60
C SER A 262 13.98 2.89 2.30
N GLN A 263 13.87 1.98 3.26
CA GLN A 263 12.66 1.82 4.08
C GLN A 263 12.35 3.08 4.91
N VAL A 264 13.38 3.70 5.51
CA VAL A 264 13.21 4.93 6.31
C VAL A 264 12.75 6.07 5.42
N ILE A 265 13.39 6.26 4.26
CA ILE A 265 13.03 7.31 3.29
C ILE A 265 11.59 7.12 2.80
N SER A 266 11.20 5.90 2.47
CA SER A 266 9.83 5.58 2.07
C SER A 266 8.83 5.90 3.18
N GLY A 267 9.13 5.55 4.43
CA GLY A 267 8.29 5.84 5.59
C GLY A 267 8.12 7.35 5.83
N VAL A 268 9.22 8.11 5.78
CA VAL A 268 9.20 9.58 5.94
C VAL A 268 8.42 10.26 4.81
N SER A 269 8.66 9.88 3.56
CA SER A 269 7.97 10.47 2.41
C SER A 269 6.46 10.18 2.44
N GLY A 270 6.06 9.01 2.91
CA GLY A 270 4.65 8.66 3.14
C GLY A 270 4.01 9.52 4.24
N GLY A 271 4.70 9.67 5.36
CA GLY A 271 4.23 10.51 6.47
C GLY A 271 4.09 11.98 6.09
N LEU A 272 5.03 12.54 5.32
CA LEU A 272 4.96 13.93 4.84
C LEU A 272 3.79 14.17 3.88
N ARG A 273 3.51 13.22 2.96
CA ARG A 273 2.36 13.34 2.06
C ARG A 273 1.04 13.33 2.82
N ASN A 274 0.89 12.43 3.80
CA ASN A 274 -0.31 12.38 4.64
C ASN A 274 -0.50 13.66 5.46
N ALA A 275 0.60 14.28 5.92
CA ALA A 275 0.56 15.54 6.67
C ALA A 275 0.23 16.76 5.79
N ALA A 276 0.59 16.74 4.50
CA ALA A 276 0.31 17.81 3.56
C ALA A 276 -1.18 17.87 3.13
N GLY A 277 -1.97 16.83 3.41
CA GLY A 277 -3.36 16.70 3.00
C GLY A 277 -3.52 16.51 1.48
N PRO A 278 -4.70 16.09 1.02
CA PRO A 278 -5.02 16.11 -0.39
C PRO A 278 -5.22 17.53 -0.87
#